data_3cace2be2191bb674176c1aa79a20f34
#
_entry.id   3cace2be2191bb674176c1aa79a20f34
#
_cell.length_a   1.000
_cell.length_b   1.000
_cell.length_c   1.000
_cell.angle_alpha   90.00
_cell.angle_beta   90.00
_cell.angle_gamma   90.00
#
_symmetry.space_group_name_H-M   'P 1'
#
loop_
_entity.id
_entity.type
_entity.pdbx_description
1 polymer ?
#
loop_
_entity_poly.entity_id
_entity_poly.type
_entity_poly.pdbx_seq_one_letter_code
_entity_poly.pdbx_strand_id
1 'polypeptide(L)'
;EYQDIHKDIVKEIISENIPVCGHLGFLPQYALKKEDIRVYGKTQLEHDKILRQAKELENLGVEIILLECVDKKLSKYITELVNVPVIGIGSGESCNGQVQVIYDIIGISNNPPKFSKNFLEESLSIKEAIKKFHDYVKNLNK
;
A
#
# COMPACT_ATOMS: atom_id res chain seq x y z
N GLU A 1 4.96 7.16 6.40
CA GLU A 1 5.14 7.77 5.07
C GLU A 1 6.63 8.12 4.85
N TYR A 2 7.26 7.50 3.84
CA TYR A 2 8.70 7.62 3.62
C TYR A 2 9.05 8.62 2.52
N GLN A 3 10.01 9.48 2.82
CA GLN A 3 10.75 10.31 1.88
C GLN A 3 12.24 10.23 2.21
N ASP A 4 13.11 10.56 1.25
CA ASP A 4 14.56 10.42 1.39
C ASP A 4 15.14 11.13 2.63
N ILE A 5 14.49 12.24 3.07
CA ILE A 5 14.87 12.99 4.28
C ILE A 5 14.60 12.23 5.59
N HIS A 6 13.80 11.16 5.56
CA HIS A 6 13.45 10.38 6.75
C HIS A 6 14.39 9.19 6.99
N LYS A 7 15.39 9.00 6.14
CA LYS A 7 16.28 7.84 6.18
C LYS A 7 16.90 7.60 7.55
N ASP A 8 17.49 8.65 8.13
CA ASP A 8 18.18 8.54 9.42
C ASP A 8 17.19 8.28 10.56
N ILE A 9 15.99 8.88 10.50
CA ILE A 9 14.92 8.64 11.48
C ILE A 9 14.45 7.17 11.43
N VAL A 10 14.24 6.62 10.23
CA VAL A 10 13.85 5.22 10.06
C VAL A 10 14.91 4.28 10.61
N LYS A 11 16.18 4.58 10.33
CA LYS A 11 17.33 3.82 10.85
C LYS A 11 17.38 3.85 12.38
N GLU A 12 17.17 5.02 12.98
CA GLU A 12 17.16 5.17 14.44
C GLU A 12 16.02 4.37 15.08
N ILE A 13 14.80 4.46 14.54
CA ILE A 13 13.65 3.69 15.03
C ILE A 13 13.95 2.18 14.99
N ILE A 14 14.52 1.68 13.89
CA ILE A 14 14.85 0.26 13.73
C ILE A 14 15.96 -0.14 14.70
N SER A 15 16.95 0.73 14.98
CA SER A 15 18.04 0.43 15.92
C SER A 15 17.54 0.23 17.37
N GLU A 16 16.37 0.80 17.70
CA GLU A 16 15.68 0.60 18.98
C GLU A 16 14.77 -0.67 18.98
N ASN A 17 14.94 -1.56 18.00
CA ASN A 17 14.13 -2.77 17.82
C ASN A 17 12.63 -2.50 17.64
N ILE A 18 12.26 -1.35 17.07
CA ILE A 18 10.86 -1.02 16.73
C ILE A 18 10.61 -1.42 15.29
N PRO A 19 9.65 -2.33 15.02
CA PRO A 19 9.33 -2.74 13.66
C PRO A 19 8.75 -1.57 12.85
N VAL A 20 9.20 -1.42 11.61
CA VAL A 20 8.78 -0.32 10.73
C VAL A 20 8.09 -0.87 9.49
N CYS A 21 6.94 -0.28 9.14
CA CYS A 21 6.30 -0.41 7.85
C CYS A 21 6.62 0.83 7.00
N GLY A 22 7.36 0.66 5.91
CA GLY A 22 7.70 1.75 4.98
C GLY A 22 6.54 2.03 4.03
N HIS A 23 6.04 3.27 3.93
CA HIS A 23 4.91 3.63 3.08
C HIS A 23 5.37 4.48 1.89
N LEU A 24 5.07 4.03 0.66
CA LEU A 24 5.46 4.64 -0.62
C LEU A 24 4.25 4.84 -1.55
N GLY A 25 4.42 5.72 -2.52
CA GLY A 25 3.40 6.04 -3.53
C GLY A 25 2.62 7.30 -3.17
N PHE A 26 1.30 7.21 -3.10
CA PHE A 26 0.48 8.27 -2.55
C PHE A 26 0.71 8.36 -1.05
N LEU A 27 1.01 9.55 -0.58
CA LEU A 27 1.27 9.83 0.83
C LEU A 27 0.22 10.84 1.30
N PRO A 28 -0.89 10.40 1.93
CA PRO A 28 -2.03 11.26 2.29
C PRO A 28 -1.66 12.48 3.11
N GLN A 29 -0.67 12.36 3.99
CA GLN A 29 -0.20 13.44 4.85
C GLN A 29 0.38 14.62 4.07
N TYR A 30 0.88 14.38 2.86
CA TYR A 30 1.48 15.41 1.99
C TYR A 30 0.54 15.85 0.85
N ALA A 31 -0.65 15.27 0.75
CA ALA A 31 -1.63 15.65 -0.25
C ALA A 31 -2.27 16.99 0.11
N LEU A 32 -2.02 18.02 -0.70
CA LEU A 32 -2.56 19.36 -0.52
C LEU A 32 -3.77 19.65 -1.40
N LYS A 33 -3.95 18.86 -2.46
CA LYS A 33 -4.98 19.06 -3.48
C LYS A 33 -5.61 17.73 -3.89
N LYS A 34 -6.82 17.79 -4.42
CA LYS A 34 -7.55 16.62 -4.93
C LYS A 34 -6.80 15.93 -6.07
N GLU A 35 -6.05 16.68 -6.86
CA GLU A 35 -5.23 16.18 -7.98
C GLU A 35 -4.04 15.34 -7.53
N ASP A 36 -3.62 15.45 -6.26
CA ASP A 36 -2.58 14.63 -5.68
C ASP A 36 -3.05 13.18 -5.48
N ILE A 37 -4.38 12.94 -5.45
CA ILE A 37 -4.97 11.61 -5.37
C ILE A 37 -4.98 10.99 -6.77
N ARG A 38 -3.86 10.36 -7.14
CA ARG A 38 -3.64 9.75 -8.46
C ARG A 38 -2.77 8.50 -8.35
N VAL A 39 -2.59 7.82 -9.47
CA VAL A 39 -1.63 6.70 -9.55
C VAL A 39 -0.22 7.24 -9.78
N TYR A 40 0.70 6.83 -8.93
CA TYR A 40 2.12 7.18 -8.94
C TYR A 40 2.96 6.11 -9.66
N GLY A 41 4.14 6.49 -10.14
CA GLY A 41 5.06 5.56 -10.81
C GLY A 41 4.77 5.34 -12.29
N LYS A 42 3.93 6.18 -12.92
CA LYS A 42 3.64 6.12 -14.36
C LYS A 42 4.70 6.78 -15.23
N THR A 43 5.37 7.81 -14.73
CA THR A 43 6.50 8.43 -15.40
C THR A 43 7.79 7.72 -15.02
N GLN A 44 8.81 7.74 -15.92
CA GLN A 44 10.09 7.10 -15.64
C GLN A 44 10.72 7.65 -14.35
N LEU A 45 10.65 8.97 -14.13
CA LEU A 45 11.20 9.61 -12.93
C LEU A 45 10.54 9.10 -11.65
N GLU A 46 9.20 9.00 -11.62
CA GLU A 46 8.46 8.47 -10.46
C GLU A 46 8.73 6.99 -10.26
N HIS A 47 8.76 6.22 -11.36
CA HIS A 47 9.07 4.80 -11.35
C HIS A 47 10.43 4.55 -10.66
N ASP A 48 11.48 5.21 -11.16
CA ASP A 48 12.84 5.01 -10.66
C ASP A 48 12.98 5.47 -9.20
N LYS A 49 12.29 6.56 -8.84
CA LYS A 49 12.25 7.06 -7.46
C LYS A 49 11.62 6.03 -6.52
N ILE A 50 10.42 5.53 -6.82
CA ILE A 50 9.69 4.60 -5.95
C ILE A 50 10.46 3.28 -5.84
N LEU A 51 11.00 2.79 -6.95
CA LEU A 51 11.82 1.58 -6.98
C LEU A 51 13.07 1.70 -6.11
N ARG A 52 13.79 2.82 -6.23
CA ARG A 52 14.97 3.12 -5.39
C ARG A 52 14.58 3.18 -3.91
N GLN A 53 13.49 3.87 -3.58
CA GLN A 53 13.01 3.99 -2.21
C GLN A 53 12.57 2.65 -1.61
N ALA A 54 11.95 1.77 -2.39
CA ALA A 54 11.59 0.42 -1.93
C ALA A 54 12.85 -0.40 -1.56
N LYS A 55 13.87 -0.36 -2.40
CA LYS A 55 15.16 -1.00 -2.09
C LYS A 55 15.88 -0.37 -0.90
N GLU A 56 15.81 0.93 -0.76
CA GLU A 56 16.40 1.63 0.37
C GLU A 56 15.72 1.24 1.69
N LEU A 57 14.38 1.18 1.72
CA LEU A 57 13.62 0.71 2.88
C LEU A 57 13.99 -0.73 3.26
N GLU A 58 14.06 -1.64 2.29
CA GLU A 58 14.53 -3.01 2.53
C GLU A 58 15.94 -3.02 3.17
N ASN A 59 16.89 -2.25 2.60
CA ASN A 59 18.26 -2.18 3.11
C ASN A 59 18.36 -1.54 4.51
N LEU A 60 17.41 -0.68 4.87
CA LEU A 60 17.29 -0.12 6.22
C LEU A 60 16.76 -1.13 7.24
N GLY A 61 16.14 -2.22 6.77
CA GLY A 61 15.62 -3.27 7.62
C GLY A 61 14.15 -3.10 8.01
N VAL A 62 13.33 -2.44 7.17
CA VAL A 62 11.88 -2.42 7.42
C VAL A 62 11.30 -3.82 7.31
N GLU A 63 10.24 -4.11 8.06
CA GLU A 63 9.61 -5.43 8.04
C GLU A 63 8.55 -5.57 6.96
N ILE A 64 7.95 -4.47 6.51
CA ILE A 64 6.88 -4.44 5.52
C ILE A 64 7.03 -3.17 4.67
N ILE A 65 6.67 -3.26 3.39
CA ILE A 65 6.48 -2.10 2.52
C ILE A 65 5.00 -1.98 2.15
N LEU A 66 4.41 -0.80 2.40
CA LEU A 66 3.07 -0.46 1.94
C LEU A 66 3.18 0.38 0.65
N LEU A 67 2.48 -0.04 -0.40
CA LEU A 67 2.36 0.69 -1.66
C LEU A 67 0.94 1.23 -1.80
N GLU A 68 0.78 2.56 -1.80
CA GLU A 68 -0.52 3.20 -1.99
C GLU A 68 -0.61 3.91 -3.34
N CYS A 69 -1.63 3.56 -4.14
CA CYS A 69 -1.89 4.14 -5.47
C CYS A 69 -0.64 4.11 -6.38
N VAL A 70 0.15 3.05 -6.35
CA VAL A 70 1.30 2.84 -7.23
C VAL A 70 0.85 2.09 -8.49
N ASP A 71 1.48 2.39 -9.64
CA ASP A 71 1.21 1.67 -10.89
C ASP A 71 1.34 0.15 -10.70
N LYS A 72 0.35 -0.58 -11.19
CA LYS A 72 0.25 -2.03 -10.97
C LYS A 72 1.43 -2.86 -11.49
N LYS A 73 2.09 -2.41 -12.59
CA LYS A 73 3.27 -3.09 -13.13
C LYS A 73 4.48 -2.83 -12.25
N LEU A 74 4.63 -1.59 -11.78
CA LEU A 74 5.69 -1.24 -10.84
C LEU A 74 5.51 -1.95 -9.50
N SER A 75 4.28 -2.00 -8.97
CA SER A 75 3.98 -2.71 -7.72
C SER A 75 4.31 -4.20 -7.82
N LYS A 76 3.95 -4.85 -8.94
CA LYS A 76 4.33 -6.23 -9.23
C LYS A 76 5.84 -6.39 -9.23
N TYR A 77 6.54 -5.52 -9.96
CA TYR A 77 8.00 -5.59 -10.06
C TYR A 77 8.69 -5.39 -8.70
N ILE A 78 8.22 -4.42 -7.88
CA ILE A 78 8.74 -4.23 -6.53
C ILE A 78 8.51 -5.47 -5.67
N THR A 79 7.30 -6.05 -5.72
CA THR A 79 6.95 -7.24 -4.94
C THR A 79 7.84 -8.45 -5.28
N GLU A 80 8.23 -8.60 -6.54
CA GLU A 80 9.13 -9.66 -6.99
C GLU A 80 10.62 -9.36 -6.66
N LEU A 81 10.97 -8.10 -6.45
CA LEU A 81 12.35 -7.63 -6.30
C LEU A 81 12.84 -7.59 -4.86
N VAL A 82 11.95 -7.26 -3.90
CA VAL A 82 12.29 -7.15 -2.48
C VAL A 82 11.95 -8.44 -1.74
N ASN A 83 12.67 -8.72 -0.66
CA ASN A 83 12.44 -9.93 0.17
C ASN A 83 11.45 -9.69 1.31
N VAL A 84 11.13 -8.42 1.62
CA VAL A 84 10.14 -8.09 2.64
C VAL A 84 8.72 -8.12 2.06
N PRO A 85 7.70 -8.49 2.84
CA PRO A 85 6.31 -8.46 2.37
C PRO A 85 5.90 -7.08 1.86
N VAL A 86 5.24 -7.06 0.70
CA VAL A 86 4.66 -5.84 0.10
C VAL A 86 3.15 -5.91 0.23
N ILE A 87 2.56 -4.89 0.85
CA ILE A 87 1.11 -4.73 0.99
C ILE A 87 0.63 -3.63 0.07
N GLY A 88 -0.45 -3.86 -0.67
CA GLY A 88 -0.99 -2.89 -1.61
C GLY A 88 -2.31 -2.27 -1.13
N ILE A 89 -2.50 -1.00 -1.46
CA ILE A 89 -3.80 -0.33 -1.46
C ILE A 89 -3.92 0.50 -2.75
N GLY A 90 -4.85 0.13 -3.61
CA GLY A 90 -4.99 0.77 -4.92
C GLY A 90 -3.77 0.59 -5.86
N SER A 91 -2.94 -0.41 -5.61
CA SER A 91 -1.66 -0.66 -6.31
C SER A 91 -1.68 -1.95 -7.15
N GLY A 92 -2.88 -2.45 -7.48
CA GLY A 92 -3.06 -3.71 -8.19
C GLY A 92 -3.03 -4.92 -7.26
N GLU A 93 -3.18 -6.11 -7.84
CA GLU A 93 -3.45 -7.35 -7.12
C GLU A 93 -2.21 -8.22 -6.91
N SER A 94 -1.03 -7.79 -7.39
CA SER A 94 0.19 -8.60 -7.37
C SER A 94 1.04 -8.43 -6.11
N CYS A 95 0.63 -7.61 -5.15
CA CYS A 95 1.30 -7.50 -3.85
C CYS A 95 1.04 -8.75 -2.99
N ASN A 96 1.91 -9.03 -2.01
CA ASN A 96 1.77 -10.18 -1.11
C ASN A 96 0.49 -10.13 -0.25
N GLY A 97 -0.07 -8.93 -0.05
CA GLY A 97 -1.34 -8.72 0.62
C GLY A 97 -1.98 -7.41 0.22
N GLN A 98 -3.21 -7.20 0.68
CA GLN A 98 -3.99 -5.98 0.42
C GLN A 98 -4.54 -5.43 1.73
N VAL A 99 -4.60 -4.11 1.82
CA VAL A 99 -5.32 -3.39 2.86
C VAL A 99 -6.36 -2.47 2.24
N GLN A 100 -7.47 -2.26 2.90
CA GLN A 100 -8.50 -1.27 2.54
C GLN A 100 -9.06 -0.60 3.79
N VAL A 101 -9.58 0.62 3.63
CA VAL A 101 -10.26 1.32 4.71
C VAL A 101 -11.56 0.58 5.06
N ILE A 102 -11.77 0.34 6.35
CA ILE A 102 -12.97 -0.41 6.81
C ILE A 102 -14.27 0.25 6.35
N TYR A 103 -14.34 1.58 6.31
CA TYR A 103 -15.52 2.31 5.88
C TYR A 103 -15.85 2.08 4.40
N ASP A 104 -14.84 1.85 3.57
CA ASP A 104 -15.03 1.48 2.17
C ASP A 104 -15.53 0.02 2.06
N ILE A 105 -14.91 -0.90 2.83
CA ILE A 105 -15.27 -2.32 2.84
C ILE A 105 -16.74 -2.54 3.21
N ILE A 106 -17.27 -1.74 4.15
CA ILE A 106 -18.66 -1.83 4.61
C ILE A 106 -19.59 -0.78 3.97
N GLY A 107 -19.12 -0.05 2.98
CA GLY A 107 -19.93 0.82 2.14
C GLY A 107 -20.49 2.09 2.80
N ILE A 108 -19.90 2.56 3.89
CA ILE A 108 -20.34 3.80 4.57
C ILE A 108 -19.57 5.05 4.14
N SER A 109 -18.53 4.90 3.32
CA SER A 109 -17.83 6.03 2.70
C SER A 109 -18.71 6.69 1.65
N ASN A 110 -18.88 8.03 1.76
CA ASN A 110 -19.66 8.80 0.78
C ASN A 110 -18.98 8.87 -0.61
N ASN A 111 -17.66 8.87 -0.65
CA ASN A 111 -16.85 8.96 -1.88
C ASN A 111 -15.69 7.96 -1.81
N PRO A 112 -15.96 6.64 -1.89
CA PRO A 112 -14.89 5.64 -1.83
C PRO A 112 -13.96 5.77 -3.05
N PRO A 113 -12.67 5.46 -2.91
CA PRO A 113 -11.75 5.36 -4.03
C PRO A 113 -12.23 4.34 -5.05
N LYS A 114 -11.94 4.57 -6.35
CA LYS A 114 -12.39 3.67 -7.44
C LYS A 114 -11.88 2.23 -7.32
N PHE A 115 -10.79 2.01 -6.59
CA PHE A 115 -10.23 0.69 -6.36
C PHE A 115 -10.88 -0.04 -5.16
N SER A 116 -11.63 0.68 -4.33
CA SER A 116 -12.31 0.09 -3.18
C SER A 116 -13.54 -0.69 -3.61
N LYS A 117 -13.76 -1.84 -2.96
CA LYS A 117 -14.95 -2.66 -3.14
C LYS A 117 -15.75 -2.68 -1.84
N ASN A 118 -17.08 -2.46 -1.98
CA ASN A 118 -18.03 -2.65 -0.89
C ASN A 118 -18.40 -4.13 -0.79
N PHE A 119 -17.95 -4.79 0.25
CA PHE A 119 -18.25 -6.21 0.51
C PHE A 119 -19.56 -6.41 1.30
N LEU A 120 -20.13 -5.33 1.86
CA LEU A 120 -21.40 -5.43 2.61
C LEU A 120 -22.60 -5.59 1.68
N GLU A 121 -22.56 -5.06 0.45
CA GLU A 121 -23.67 -5.19 -0.51
C GLU A 121 -24.11 -6.65 -0.75
N GLU A 122 -23.15 -7.56 -0.71
CA GLU A 122 -23.38 -9.00 -0.93
C GLU A 122 -23.35 -9.80 0.37
N SER A 123 -23.47 -9.15 1.54
CA SER A 123 -23.29 -9.77 2.85
C SER A 123 -24.47 -9.47 3.76
N LEU A 124 -24.77 -10.41 4.66
CA LEU A 124 -25.85 -10.29 5.67
C LEU A 124 -25.38 -9.55 6.94
N SER A 125 -24.08 -9.34 7.10
CA SER A 125 -23.51 -8.68 8.28
C SER A 125 -22.11 -8.10 7.99
N ILE A 126 -21.69 -7.13 8.82
CA ILE A 126 -20.33 -6.58 8.78
C ILE A 126 -19.28 -7.69 8.96
N LYS A 127 -19.53 -8.66 9.84
CA LYS A 127 -18.64 -9.81 10.06
C LYS A 127 -18.43 -10.62 8.78
N GLU A 128 -19.51 -10.85 8.04
CA GLU A 128 -19.46 -11.56 6.76
C GLU A 128 -18.71 -10.73 5.68
N ALA A 129 -18.96 -9.43 5.62
CA ALA A 129 -18.25 -8.53 4.71
C ALA A 129 -16.72 -8.56 4.94
N ILE A 130 -16.29 -8.50 6.21
CA ILE A 130 -14.87 -8.59 6.57
C ILE A 130 -14.30 -9.96 6.19
N LYS A 131 -15.06 -11.06 6.40
CA LYS A 131 -14.65 -12.39 5.98
C LYS A 131 -14.51 -12.48 4.47
N LYS A 132 -15.44 -11.93 3.69
CA LYS A 132 -15.36 -11.90 2.23
C LYS A 132 -14.14 -11.11 1.74
N PHE A 133 -13.83 -9.97 2.38
CA PHE A 133 -12.60 -9.23 2.08
C PHE A 133 -11.35 -10.07 2.35
N HIS A 134 -11.29 -10.73 3.50
CA HIS A 134 -10.18 -11.63 3.84
C HIS A 134 -10.00 -12.75 2.81
N ASP A 135 -11.10 -13.41 2.44
CA ASP A 135 -11.10 -14.51 1.46
C ASP A 135 -10.70 -13.98 0.05
N TYR A 136 -11.16 -12.79 -0.33
CA TYR A 136 -10.75 -12.10 -1.55
C TYR A 136 -9.23 -11.92 -1.59
N VAL A 137 -8.64 -11.32 -0.55
CA VAL A 137 -7.18 -11.09 -0.48
C VAL A 137 -6.41 -12.41 -0.56
N LYS A 138 -6.86 -13.43 0.14
CA LYS A 138 -6.22 -14.77 0.09
C LYS A 138 -6.27 -15.44 -1.28
N ASN A 139 -7.27 -15.13 -2.09
CA ASN A 139 -7.42 -15.72 -3.42
C ASN A 139 -6.64 -14.98 -4.51
N LEU A 140 -6.19 -13.73 -4.24
CA LEU A 140 -5.32 -12.99 -5.17
C LEU A 140 -3.92 -13.62 -5.30
N ASN A 141 -3.47 -14.34 -4.30
CA ASN A 141 -2.13 -14.91 -4.20
C ASN A 141 -2.09 -16.43 -4.46
N LYS A 142 -3.14 -16.96 -5.07
CA LYS A 142 -3.21 -18.35 -5.56
C LYS A 142 -3.02 -18.40 -7.08
#